data_cf919c261430e5ea9885e1ecb5a43996
#
_entry.id   cf919c261430e5ea9885e1ecb5a43996
#
_cell.length_a   1.000
_cell.length_b   1.000
_cell.length_c   1.000
_cell.angle_alpha   90.00
_cell.angle_beta   90.00
_cell.angle_gamma   90.00
#
_symmetry.space_group_name_H-M   'P 1'
#
loop_
_entity.id
_entity.type
_entity.pdbx_description
1 polymer ?
#
loop_
_entity_poly.entity_id
_entity_poly.type
_entity_poly.pdbx_seq_one_letter_code
_entity_poly.pdbx_strand_id
1 'polypeptide(L)'
;MIKAVLFDFGGVILTSPFDAFALYENEAGLPPDTVRFINTQNPDGNAWALMERNELDEAGFCELFEAEALALGIEISARRVLGCLQGELRPEMVAALRIIKTRLPLALLTNNTVSMSKTHHGGEQAEVLALFDLVVESSVVGVR
;
A
#
# COMPACT_ATOMS: atom_id res chain seq x y z
N MET A 1 -19.50 -3.19 -24.07
CA MET A 1 -18.54 -2.10 -24.38
C MET A 1 -17.99 -1.60 -23.04
N ILE A 2 -16.64 -1.58 -22.86
CA ILE A 2 -15.98 -1.03 -21.65
C ILE A 2 -16.20 0.49 -21.64
N LYS A 3 -16.58 1.04 -20.48
CA LYS A 3 -16.89 2.48 -20.33
C LYS A 3 -15.85 3.22 -19.48
N ALA A 4 -15.11 2.53 -18.63
CA ALA A 4 -14.07 3.05 -17.76
C ALA A 4 -13.12 1.93 -17.37
N VAL A 5 -11.94 2.27 -16.85
CA VAL A 5 -10.99 1.31 -16.29
C VAL A 5 -10.68 1.70 -14.86
N LEU A 6 -10.78 0.72 -13.96
CA LEU A 6 -10.43 0.86 -12.55
C LEU A 6 -9.09 0.18 -12.31
N PHE A 7 -8.17 0.88 -11.65
CA PHE A 7 -6.84 0.40 -11.28
C PHE A 7 -6.68 0.34 -9.76
N ASP A 8 -5.85 -0.58 -9.30
CA ASP A 8 -5.18 -0.50 -8.01
C ASP A 8 -3.84 0.23 -8.18
N PHE A 9 -3.21 0.66 -7.07
CA PHE A 9 -1.96 1.40 -7.09
C PHE A 9 -0.76 0.51 -6.74
N GLY A 10 -0.74 -0.04 -5.52
CA GLY A 10 0.35 -0.88 -5.02
C GLY A 10 0.43 -2.22 -5.77
N GLY A 11 1.62 -2.59 -6.27
CA GLY A 11 1.80 -3.83 -7.03
C GLY A 11 1.25 -3.79 -8.45
N VAL A 12 0.53 -2.75 -8.84
CA VAL A 12 -0.01 -2.56 -10.20
C VAL A 12 0.71 -1.40 -10.89
N ILE A 13 0.55 -0.19 -10.41
CA ILE A 13 1.21 1.02 -10.93
C ILE A 13 2.58 1.20 -10.29
N LEU A 14 2.69 0.91 -9.00
CA LEU A 14 3.96 0.79 -8.30
C LEU A 14 4.48 -0.66 -8.31
N THR A 15 5.74 -0.84 -7.98
CA THR A 15 6.32 -2.15 -7.64
C THR A 15 5.58 -2.77 -6.47
N SER A 16 5.63 -4.09 -6.37
CA SER A 16 4.92 -4.83 -5.33
C SER A 16 5.57 -4.63 -3.96
N PRO A 17 4.83 -4.25 -2.91
CA PRO A 17 5.37 -4.23 -1.55
C PRO A 17 5.77 -5.62 -1.06
N PHE A 18 5.20 -6.69 -1.62
CA PHE A 18 5.54 -8.06 -1.24
C PHE A 18 6.97 -8.44 -1.59
N ASP A 19 7.52 -7.91 -2.70
CA ASP A 19 8.92 -8.12 -3.06
C ASP A 19 9.85 -7.44 -2.05
N ALA A 20 9.48 -6.24 -1.59
CA ALA A 20 10.21 -5.51 -0.56
C ALA A 20 10.09 -6.19 0.82
N PHE A 21 8.93 -6.76 1.16
CA PHE A 21 8.78 -7.58 2.37
C PHE A 21 9.67 -8.81 2.34
N ALA A 22 9.70 -9.54 1.22
CA ALA A 22 10.56 -10.73 1.09
C ALA A 22 12.05 -10.39 1.25
N LEU A 23 12.50 -9.26 0.70
CA LEU A 23 13.86 -8.77 0.88
C LEU A 23 14.13 -8.43 2.35
N TYR A 24 13.25 -7.67 2.98
CA TYR A 24 13.36 -7.33 4.39
C TYR A 24 13.41 -8.56 5.30
N GLU A 25 12.51 -9.52 5.09
CA GLU A 25 12.45 -10.77 5.85
C GLU A 25 13.76 -11.55 5.74
N ASN A 26 14.33 -11.66 4.54
CA ASN A 26 15.61 -12.30 4.32
C ASN A 26 16.76 -11.57 5.04
N GLU A 27 16.82 -10.24 4.95
CA GLU A 27 17.82 -9.42 5.65
C GLU A 27 17.72 -9.50 7.17
N ALA A 28 16.50 -9.60 7.70
CA ALA A 28 16.22 -9.69 9.13
C ALA A 28 16.36 -11.13 9.68
N GLY A 29 16.60 -12.12 8.82
CA GLY A 29 16.65 -13.52 9.22
C GLY A 29 15.30 -14.11 9.64
N LEU A 30 14.20 -13.49 9.15
CA LEU A 30 12.84 -13.95 9.39
C LEU A 30 12.44 -15.04 8.38
N PRO A 31 11.53 -15.95 8.75
CA PRO A 31 10.94 -16.86 7.80
C PRO A 31 10.25 -16.13 6.64
N PRO A 32 10.24 -16.68 5.43
CA PRO A 32 9.48 -16.12 4.32
C PRO A 32 8.00 -15.96 4.66
N ASP A 33 7.36 -14.90 4.13
CA ASP A 33 5.95 -14.55 4.35
C ASP A 33 5.60 -14.20 5.81
N THR A 34 6.56 -13.86 6.66
CA THR A 34 6.33 -13.49 8.06
C THR A 34 5.40 -12.27 8.19
N VAL A 35 5.63 -11.21 7.41
CA VAL A 35 4.77 -10.01 7.41
C VAL A 35 3.35 -10.38 7.00
N ARG A 36 3.21 -11.20 5.96
CA ARG A 36 1.92 -11.69 5.50
C ARG A 36 1.23 -12.55 6.56
N PHE A 37 1.97 -13.44 7.21
CA PHE A 37 1.45 -14.28 8.28
C PHE A 37 0.87 -13.44 9.43
N ILE A 38 1.60 -12.43 9.92
CA ILE A 38 1.10 -11.51 10.95
C ILE A 38 -0.20 -10.82 10.49
N ASN A 39 -0.23 -10.31 9.25
CA ASN A 39 -1.39 -9.62 8.68
C ASN A 39 -2.63 -10.53 8.47
N THR A 40 -2.46 -11.85 8.41
CA THR A 40 -3.59 -12.77 8.33
C THR A 40 -4.23 -13.06 9.69
N GLN A 41 -3.57 -12.69 10.77
CA GLN A 41 -4.15 -12.79 12.11
C GLN A 41 -5.12 -11.61 12.32
N ASN A 42 -6.35 -11.89 12.71
CA ASN A 42 -7.39 -10.89 12.96
C ASN A 42 -7.52 -9.83 11.81
N PRO A 43 -7.82 -10.24 10.57
CA PRO A 43 -7.66 -9.40 9.38
C PRO A 43 -8.50 -8.11 9.38
N ASP A 44 -9.57 -8.05 10.17
CA ASP A 44 -10.45 -6.89 10.27
C ASP A 44 -10.09 -5.94 11.42
N GLY A 45 -9.28 -6.37 12.38
CA GLY A 45 -8.97 -5.62 13.60
C GLY A 45 -7.47 -5.50 13.91
N ASN A 46 -6.59 -5.95 13.02
CA ASN A 46 -5.14 -5.83 13.18
C ASN A 46 -4.63 -4.41 12.88
N ALA A 47 -3.36 -4.16 13.17
CA ALA A 47 -2.71 -2.87 12.96
C ALA A 47 -2.88 -2.35 11.51
N TRP A 48 -2.77 -3.22 10.51
CA TRP A 48 -2.97 -2.85 9.10
C TRP A 48 -4.39 -2.37 8.82
N ALA A 49 -5.38 -3.14 9.26
CA ALA A 49 -6.78 -2.81 9.04
C ALA A 49 -7.13 -1.46 9.66
N LEU A 50 -6.65 -1.20 10.87
CA LEU A 50 -6.89 0.05 11.58
C LEU A 50 -6.19 1.23 10.89
N MET A 51 -4.94 1.06 10.45
CA MET A 51 -4.21 2.11 9.75
C MET A 51 -4.80 2.43 8.38
N GLU A 52 -5.21 1.43 7.61
CA GLU A 52 -5.84 1.62 6.29
C GLU A 52 -7.20 2.30 6.36
N ARG A 53 -7.89 2.21 7.51
CA ARG A 53 -9.13 2.96 7.79
C ARG A 53 -8.90 4.31 8.47
N ASN A 54 -7.62 4.70 8.65
CA ASN A 54 -7.21 5.93 9.35
C ASN A 54 -7.65 5.96 10.84
N GLU A 55 -7.74 4.79 11.47
CA GLU A 55 -8.02 4.64 12.90
C GLU A 55 -6.73 4.64 13.75
N LEU A 56 -5.56 4.43 13.10
CA LEU A 56 -4.22 4.55 13.69
C LEU A 56 -3.34 5.43 12.80
N ASP A 57 -2.46 6.19 13.45
CA ASP A 57 -1.32 6.83 12.78
C ASP A 57 -0.11 5.86 12.69
N GLU A 58 0.99 6.32 12.09
CA GLU A 58 2.19 5.50 11.94
C GLU A 58 2.78 5.04 13.29
N ALA A 59 2.73 5.88 14.32
CA ALA A 59 3.24 5.53 15.64
C ALA A 59 2.39 4.42 16.27
N GLY A 60 1.08 4.60 16.28
CA GLY A 60 0.13 3.58 16.77
C GLY A 60 0.19 2.28 15.97
N PHE A 61 0.39 2.37 14.65
CA PHE A 61 0.63 1.18 13.83
C PHE A 61 1.90 0.44 14.29
N CYS A 62 3.03 1.15 14.46
CA CYS A 62 4.26 0.51 14.87
C CYS A 62 4.12 -0.21 16.22
N GLU A 63 3.51 0.46 17.20
CA GLU A 63 3.29 -0.11 18.53
C GLU A 63 2.41 -1.36 18.46
N LEU A 64 1.28 -1.30 17.77
CA LEU A 64 0.33 -2.41 17.71
C LEU A 64 0.88 -3.57 16.86
N PHE A 65 1.48 -3.30 15.70
CA PHE A 65 2.02 -4.33 14.82
C PHE A 65 3.16 -5.11 15.49
N GLU A 66 4.07 -4.42 16.18
CA GLU A 66 5.15 -5.05 16.93
C GLU A 66 4.61 -5.88 18.13
N ALA A 67 3.56 -5.42 18.81
CA ALA A 67 2.88 -6.17 19.84
C ALA A 67 2.17 -7.43 19.31
N GLU A 68 1.48 -7.33 18.16
CA GLU A 68 0.86 -8.47 17.47
C GLU A 68 1.90 -9.51 17.06
N ALA A 69 3.03 -9.07 16.50
CA ALA A 69 4.15 -9.94 16.13
C ALA A 69 4.75 -10.63 17.36
N LEU A 70 4.99 -9.88 18.44
CA LEU A 70 5.56 -10.41 19.68
C LEU A 70 4.65 -11.46 20.32
N ALA A 71 3.32 -11.28 20.25
CA ALA A 71 2.35 -12.28 20.72
C ALA A 71 2.43 -13.61 19.95
N LEU A 72 2.97 -13.58 18.72
CA LEU A 72 3.26 -14.76 17.88
C LEU A 72 4.70 -15.28 18.08
N GLY A 73 5.49 -14.68 18.98
CA GLY A 73 6.89 -15.02 19.20
C GLY A 73 7.84 -14.47 18.13
N ILE A 74 7.44 -13.43 17.40
CA ILE A 74 8.20 -12.84 16.31
C ILE A 74 8.69 -11.45 16.72
N GLU A 75 10.00 -11.22 16.61
CA GLU A 75 10.58 -9.88 16.74
C GLU A 75 10.74 -9.26 15.34
N ILE A 76 10.10 -8.12 15.12
CA ILE A 76 10.07 -7.45 13.81
C ILE A 76 10.05 -5.93 14.00
N SER A 77 10.63 -5.19 13.08
CA SER A 77 10.55 -3.73 13.07
C SER A 77 9.43 -3.24 12.16
N ALA A 78 8.35 -2.76 12.74
CA ALA A 78 7.21 -2.20 12.03
C ALA A 78 7.60 -0.98 11.17
N ARG A 79 8.55 -0.16 11.62
CA ARG A 79 9.08 0.96 10.84
C ARG A 79 9.75 0.51 9.54
N ARG A 80 10.49 -0.60 9.55
CA ARG A 80 11.08 -1.17 8.33
C ARG A 80 10.02 -1.75 7.42
N VAL A 81 8.99 -2.38 7.99
CA VAL A 81 7.83 -2.88 7.24
C VAL A 81 7.10 -1.74 6.53
N LEU A 82 6.86 -0.60 7.20
CA LEU A 82 6.29 0.60 6.56
C LEU A 82 7.19 1.13 5.44
N GLY A 83 8.52 1.09 5.63
CA GLY A 83 9.47 1.48 4.59
C GLY A 83 9.34 0.66 3.30
N CYS A 84 8.91 -0.60 3.38
CA CYS A 84 8.68 -1.47 2.22
C CYS A 84 7.49 -1.02 1.34
N LEU A 85 6.63 -0.14 1.85
CA LEU A 85 5.48 0.37 1.09
C LEU A 85 5.86 1.46 0.07
N GLN A 86 7.09 1.97 0.15
CA GLN A 86 7.61 2.96 -0.80
C GLN A 86 8.00 2.25 -2.11
N GLY A 87 7.02 2.04 -2.97
CA GLY A 87 7.23 1.44 -4.27
C GLY A 87 7.71 2.45 -5.33
N GLU A 88 8.36 1.94 -6.38
CA GLU A 88 8.75 2.69 -7.57
C GLU A 88 7.67 2.58 -8.65
N LEU A 89 7.49 3.65 -9.45
CA LEU A 89 6.59 3.63 -10.59
C LEU A 89 7.08 2.60 -11.63
N ARG A 90 6.15 1.82 -12.16
CA ARG A 90 6.40 0.89 -13.26
C ARG A 90 6.23 1.62 -14.59
N PRO A 91 7.32 1.90 -15.34
CA PRO A 91 7.25 2.75 -16.54
C PRO A 91 6.28 2.23 -17.59
N GLU A 92 6.16 0.91 -17.73
CA GLU A 92 5.25 0.27 -18.68
C GLU A 92 3.78 0.53 -18.32
N MET A 93 3.47 0.54 -17.03
CA MET A 93 2.11 0.84 -16.55
C MET A 93 1.78 2.31 -16.73
N VAL A 94 2.72 3.22 -16.45
CA VAL A 94 2.54 4.65 -16.71
C VAL A 94 2.29 4.93 -18.20
N ALA A 95 3.05 4.28 -19.08
CA ALA A 95 2.83 4.37 -20.52
C ALA A 95 1.43 3.86 -20.94
N ALA A 96 1.02 2.70 -20.38
CA ALA A 96 -0.31 2.15 -20.63
C ALA A 96 -1.43 3.07 -20.15
N LEU A 97 -1.32 3.66 -18.93
CA LEU A 97 -2.28 4.61 -18.39
C LEU A 97 -2.47 5.82 -19.32
N ARG A 98 -1.37 6.39 -19.82
CA ARG A 98 -1.41 7.53 -20.76
C ARG A 98 -2.14 7.18 -22.05
N ILE A 99 -1.93 5.97 -22.58
CA ILE A 99 -2.63 5.50 -23.80
C ILE A 99 -4.13 5.29 -23.53
N ILE A 100 -4.48 4.61 -22.42
CA ILE A 100 -5.87 4.31 -22.09
C ILE A 100 -6.65 5.60 -21.82
N LYS A 101 -6.03 6.58 -21.12
CA LYS A 101 -6.63 7.88 -20.81
C LYS A 101 -7.11 8.64 -22.05
N THR A 102 -6.49 8.42 -23.20
CA THR A 102 -6.95 9.06 -24.46
C THR A 102 -8.30 8.55 -24.96
N ARG A 103 -8.81 7.43 -24.41
CA ARG A 103 -9.99 6.72 -24.91
C ARG A 103 -11.04 6.44 -23.85
N LEU A 104 -10.63 6.29 -22.59
CA LEU A 104 -11.50 5.87 -21.50
C LEU A 104 -11.20 6.68 -20.23
N PRO A 105 -12.23 6.98 -19.43
CA PRO A 105 -12.02 7.46 -18.06
C PRO A 105 -11.25 6.45 -17.24
N LEU A 106 -10.38 6.96 -16.36
CA LEU A 106 -9.59 6.18 -15.42
C LEU A 106 -10.05 6.44 -13.99
N ALA A 107 -10.21 5.38 -13.22
CA ALA A 107 -10.42 5.46 -11.77
C ALA A 107 -9.33 4.67 -11.04
N LEU A 108 -8.97 5.15 -9.86
CA LEU A 108 -8.06 4.48 -8.94
C LEU A 108 -8.83 4.10 -7.68
N LEU A 109 -8.67 2.86 -7.24
CA LEU A 109 -9.14 2.38 -5.95
C LEU A 109 -7.95 1.75 -5.24
N THR A 110 -7.57 2.27 -4.10
CA THR A 110 -6.38 1.80 -3.39
C THR A 110 -6.55 1.81 -1.88
N ASN A 111 -6.03 0.77 -1.25
CA ASN A 111 -5.81 0.76 0.18
C ASN A 111 -4.53 1.56 0.46
N ASN A 112 -4.69 2.72 1.09
CA ASN A 112 -3.63 3.66 1.31
C ASN A 112 -3.71 4.24 2.72
N THR A 113 -2.58 4.73 3.25
CA THR A 113 -2.53 5.44 4.52
C THR A 113 -2.44 6.95 4.30
N VAL A 114 -2.85 7.72 5.30
CA VAL A 114 -2.79 9.20 5.21
C VAL A 114 -1.36 9.72 4.99
N SER A 115 -0.36 9.04 5.53
CA SER A 115 1.04 9.44 5.33
C SER A 115 1.49 9.18 3.90
N MET A 116 1.09 8.06 3.30
CA MET A 116 1.35 7.77 1.88
C MET A 116 0.65 8.77 0.97
N SER A 117 -0.60 9.10 1.26
CA SER A 117 -1.35 10.13 0.55
C SER A 117 -0.61 11.49 0.54
N LYS A 118 -0.01 11.87 1.66
CA LYS A 118 0.77 13.12 1.77
C LYS A 118 2.08 13.09 0.98
N THR A 119 2.75 11.94 0.89
CA THR A 119 4.00 11.80 0.11
C THR A 119 3.76 11.82 -1.40
N HIS A 120 2.55 11.47 -1.85
CA HIS A 120 2.16 11.50 -3.27
C HIS A 120 1.91 12.92 -3.81
N HIS A 121 1.98 13.98 -2.98
CA HIS A 121 1.70 15.36 -3.43
C HIS A 121 2.85 16.03 -4.22
N GLY A 122 3.90 15.30 -4.60
CA GLY A 122 5.01 15.82 -5.41
C GLY A 122 5.66 14.78 -6.31
N GLY A 123 6.37 15.25 -7.36
CA GLY A 123 7.14 14.40 -8.27
C GLY A 123 6.31 13.57 -9.24
N GLU A 124 6.94 12.53 -9.79
CA GLU A 124 6.35 11.69 -10.84
C GLU A 124 5.06 10.96 -10.42
N GLN A 125 4.94 10.60 -9.14
CA GLN A 125 3.72 9.95 -8.64
C GLN A 125 2.51 10.88 -8.69
N ALA A 126 2.68 12.18 -8.37
CA ALA A 126 1.62 13.17 -8.49
C ALA A 126 1.16 13.36 -9.94
N GLU A 127 2.09 13.33 -10.91
CA GLU A 127 1.76 13.40 -12.33
C GLU A 127 0.95 12.18 -12.79
N VAL A 128 1.26 11.00 -12.27
CA VAL A 128 0.51 9.77 -12.58
C VAL A 128 -0.88 9.81 -11.95
N LEU A 129 -1.00 10.27 -10.70
CA LEU A 129 -2.30 10.43 -10.04
C LEU A 129 -3.21 11.43 -10.77
N ALA A 130 -2.64 12.48 -11.36
CA ALA A 130 -3.38 13.45 -12.17
C ALA A 130 -3.99 12.87 -13.46
N LEU A 131 -3.60 11.66 -13.88
CA LEU A 131 -4.24 10.97 -15.00
C LEU A 131 -5.62 10.41 -14.65
N PHE A 132 -5.93 10.22 -13.39
CA PHE A 132 -7.20 9.64 -12.95
C PHE A 132 -8.30 10.69 -12.83
N ASP A 133 -9.51 10.33 -13.30
CA ASP A 133 -10.71 11.16 -13.16
C ASP A 133 -11.34 11.02 -11.77
N LEU A 134 -11.08 9.88 -11.12
CA LEU A 134 -11.55 9.56 -9.77
C LEU A 134 -10.46 8.79 -9.02
N VAL A 135 -10.16 9.22 -7.80
CA VAL A 135 -9.29 8.51 -6.86
C VAL A 135 -10.07 8.22 -5.58
N VAL A 136 -10.13 6.95 -5.20
CA VAL A 136 -10.75 6.50 -3.94
C VAL A 136 -9.66 5.84 -3.10
N GLU A 137 -9.39 6.41 -1.94
CA GLU A 137 -8.42 5.93 -0.96
C GLU A 137 -9.13 5.44 0.30
N SER A 138 -8.78 4.25 0.79
CA SER A 138 -9.37 3.64 1.98
C SER A 138 -9.30 4.55 3.21
N SER A 139 -8.15 5.22 3.41
CA SER A 139 -7.94 6.15 4.53
C SER A 139 -8.80 7.41 4.48
N VAL A 140 -9.30 7.80 3.30
CA VAL A 140 -10.18 8.96 3.12
C VAL A 140 -11.63 8.57 3.34
N VAL A 141 -12.03 7.39 2.83
CA VAL A 141 -13.43 6.92 2.92
C VAL A 141 -13.71 6.11 4.19
N GLY A 142 -12.66 5.73 4.95
CA GLY A 142 -12.80 4.96 6.19
C GLY A 142 -13.24 3.50 5.98
N VAL A 143 -13.04 2.96 4.77
CA VAL A 143 -13.41 1.59 4.38
C VAL A 143 -12.24 0.96 3.63
N ARG A 144 -12.01 -0.35 3.89
CA ARG A 144 -10.94 -1.11 3.22
C ARG A 144 -11.54 -2.25 2.44
#